data_74ac3257fb998c9f786f93964d662822
#
_entry.id   74ac3257fb998c9f786f93964d662822
#
_cell.length_a   1.000
_cell.length_b   1.000
_cell.length_c   1.000
_cell.angle_alpha   90.00
_cell.angle_beta   90.00
_cell.angle_gamma   90.00
#
_symmetry.space_group_name_H-M   'P 1'
#
loop_
_entity.id
_entity.type
_entity.pdbx_description
1 polymer ?
#
loop_
_entity_poly.entity_id
_entity_poly.type
_entity_poly.pdbx_seq_one_letter_code
_entity_poly.pdbx_strand_id
1 'polypeptide(L)'
;DVYKTYLVTVQLAYPSGSELSAVEGVPVKLTGSTGTTYDATTDANGKAAFTVPAGIYEASASEKRASNGYSFILNGVKSGITVTETWTGDSVVEVALTESKSGQVIIKELYVGGCQKDDGSGNYQYDKYVILYNNSEQAATLENFCLGMVNPYNANSTINDYKDGVLSYANDNYIPAGCGIWYLPRNLTIEAGKQVVIALNGAINHTLTYSNSVNLSTADYCTYDIEDFSQTNYYPTPSESIPTANYFTAYKYGQGTAWVLSNQSPAFFIFSTHDVTPEVFASNTDYHYTADKEGNAVYRCTKVPTDWILDAVEVFSQAQLAKSQKRLTPAIDAGYTVLTNAQGYTSYRNVDKQATEAVEGNSGKLVYSYNYGTDGSTDPSGIDAEASLKNGARIIYQDTNNSTNDFHQRKQASLRD
;
A
#
# COMPACT_ATOMS: atom_id res chain seq x y z
N ASP A 1 13.40 -38.53 39.85
CA ASP A 1 12.37 -38.88 38.85
C ASP A 1 12.73 -38.35 37.51
N VAL A 2 13.09 -39.22 36.57
CA VAL A 2 13.38 -38.86 35.20
C VAL A 2 12.05 -38.89 34.43
N TYR A 3 11.56 -37.74 34.02
CA TYR A 3 10.37 -37.67 33.16
C TYR A 3 10.71 -38.25 31.80
N LYS A 4 9.84 -39.13 31.31
CA LYS A 4 9.93 -39.62 29.95
C LYS A 4 9.57 -38.50 28.99
N THR A 5 10.38 -38.33 27.97
CA THR A 5 10.16 -37.34 26.93
C THR A 5 9.86 -38.00 25.59
N TYR A 6 9.20 -37.27 24.72
CA TYR A 6 8.76 -37.73 23.41
C TYR A 6 9.20 -36.73 22.34
N LEU A 7 9.62 -37.25 21.21
CA LEU A 7 9.96 -36.45 20.05
C LEU A 7 8.68 -36.03 19.33
N VAL A 8 8.44 -34.72 19.22
CA VAL A 8 7.33 -34.16 18.47
C VAL A 8 7.92 -33.35 17.30
N THR A 9 7.62 -33.77 16.08
CA THR A 9 8.03 -33.10 14.86
C THR A 9 6.86 -32.31 14.31
N VAL A 10 7.08 -30.98 14.16
CA VAL A 10 6.09 -30.07 13.57
C VAL A 10 6.52 -29.77 12.15
N GLN A 11 5.61 -29.99 11.19
CA GLN A 11 5.77 -29.67 9.78
C GLN A 11 4.95 -28.45 9.44
N LEU A 12 5.60 -27.38 8.95
CA LEU A 12 4.88 -26.24 8.41
C LEU A 12 4.40 -26.56 7.00
N ALA A 13 3.12 -26.35 6.75
CA ALA A 13 2.49 -26.52 5.45
C ALA A 13 2.15 -25.15 4.84
N TYR A 14 2.79 -24.81 3.74
CA TYR A 14 2.56 -23.56 3.05
C TYR A 14 1.27 -23.63 2.23
N PRO A 15 0.53 -22.50 2.08
CA PRO A 15 -0.72 -22.50 1.34
C PRO A 15 -0.55 -22.94 -0.11
N SER A 16 -1.55 -23.63 -0.64
CA SER A 16 -1.60 -23.99 -2.05
C SER A 16 -1.53 -22.73 -2.92
N GLY A 17 -0.64 -22.71 -3.91
CA GLY A 17 -0.45 -21.57 -4.79
C GLY A 17 0.42 -20.45 -4.22
N SER A 18 0.98 -20.62 -3.01
CA SER A 18 1.93 -19.67 -2.45
C SER A 18 3.22 -19.61 -3.29
N GLU A 19 3.77 -18.40 -3.45
CA GLU A 19 5.11 -18.20 -4.03
C GLU A 19 6.22 -18.69 -3.10
N LEU A 20 5.90 -18.89 -1.81
CA LEU A 20 6.86 -19.24 -0.77
C LEU A 20 6.88 -20.74 -0.54
N SER A 21 8.05 -21.23 -0.22
CA SER A 21 8.30 -22.62 0.14
C SER A 21 9.08 -22.70 1.46
N ALA A 22 9.20 -23.91 2.00
CA ALA A 22 9.91 -24.16 3.24
C ALA A 22 11.34 -23.60 3.20
N VAL A 23 11.75 -22.99 4.30
CA VAL A 23 13.12 -22.51 4.55
C VAL A 23 13.57 -22.88 5.94
N GLU A 24 14.88 -22.91 6.12
CA GLU A 24 15.51 -23.12 7.41
C GLU A 24 15.35 -21.88 8.30
N GLY A 25 15.17 -22.10 9.61
CA GLY A 25 15.25 -21.03 10.61
C GLY A 25 13.94 -20.36 10.98
N VAL A 26 12.79 -20.87 10.55
CA VAL A 26 11.49 -20.32 10.95
C VAL A 26 11.19 -20.73 12.41
N PRO A 27 10.90 -19.76 13.31
CA PRO A 27 10.56 -20.08 14.70
C PRO A 27 9.24 -20.82 14.82
N VAL A 28 9.24 -21.90 15.58
CA VAL A 28 8.06 -22.69 15.93
C VAL A 28 8.02 -22.83 17.46
N LYS A 29 6.84 -22.69 18.02
CA LYS A 29 6.62 -22.79 19.47
C LYS A 29 5.62 -23.89 19.78
N LEU A 30 5.93 -24.74 20.78
CA LEU A 30 4.97 -25.59 21.44
C LEU A 30 4.61 -25.00 22.80
N THR A 31 3.32 -24.88 23.06
CA THR A 31 2.82 -24.40 24.36
C THR A 31 2.00 -25.52 25.00
N GLY A 32 2.44 -25.97 26.16
CA GLY A 32 1.70 -26.96 26.95
C GLY A 32 0.50 -26.35 27.65
N SER A 33 -0.51 -27.17 27.96
CA SER A 33 -1.73 -26.73 28.65
C SER A 33 -1.44 -26.16 30.04
N THR A 34 -0.26 -26.44 30.61
CA THR A 34 0.20 -25.89 31.88
C THR A 34 0.95 -24.55 31.73
N GLY A 35 1.07 -24.03 30.51
CA GLY A 35 1.74 -22.77 30.20
C GLY A 35 3.22 -22.89 29.88
N THR A 36 3.84 -24.06 29.99
CA THR A 36 5.23 -24.26 29.62
C THR A 36 5.40 -24.16 28.11
N THR A 37 6.41 -23.41 27.66
CA THR A 37 6.69 -23.20 26.23
C THR A 37 8.01 -23.86 25.85
N TYR A 38 8.07 -24.34 24.61
CA TYR A 38 9.25 -24.93 23.99
C TYR A 38 9.45 -24.27 22.64
N ASP A 39 10.69 -23.89 22.33
CA ASP A 39 11.04 -23.21 21.09
C ASP A 39 11.98 -24.07 20.25
N ALA A 40 11.77 -24.07 18.95
CA ALA A 40 12.64 -24.66 17.95
C ALA A 40 12.55 -23.88 16.67
N THR A 41 13.46 -24.13 15.74
CA THR A 41 13.44 -23.56 14.39
C THR A 41 13.35 -24.67 13.36
N THR A 42 12.80 -24.34 12.20
CA THR A 42 12.65 -25.32 11.11
C THR A 42 14.01 -25.65 10.45
N ASP A 43 14.09 -26.86 9.92
CA ASP A 43 15.11 -27.24 8.94
C ASP A 43 14.72 -26.75 7.53
N ALA A 44 15.53 -27.09 6.52
CA ALA A 44 15.28 -26.72 5.14
C ALA A 44 13.99 -27.29 4.55
N ASN A 45 13.45 -28.34 5.15
CA ASN A 45 12.18 -28.98 4.75
C ASN A 45 10.97 -28.43 5.51
N GLY A 46 11.16 -27.45 6.38
CA GLY A 46 10.09 -26.84 7.17
C GLY A 46 9.67 -27.67 8.38
N LYS A 47 10.56 -28.51 8.89
CA LYS A 47 10.32 -29.35 10.09
C LYS A 47 11.05 -28.82 11.29
N ALA A 48 10.36 -28.69 12.41
CA ALA A 48 10.92 -28.35 13.71
C ALA A 48 10.72 -29.50 14.69
N ALA A 49 11.77 -29.88 15.40
CA ALA A 49 11.78 -31.00 16.34
C ALA A 49 11.79 -30.52 17.79
N PHE A 50 10.92 -31.14 18.60
CA PHE A 50 10.80 -30.86 20.04
C PHE A 50 10.93 -32.15 20.83
N THR A 51 11.52 -32.05 21.99
CA THR A 51 11.54 -33.15 22.97
C THR A 51 10.80 -32.66 24.21
N VAL A 52 9.64 -33.25 24.48
CA VAL A 52 8.70 -32.76 25.50
C VAL A 52 8.11 -33.91 26.30
N PRO A 53 7.68 -33.70 27.57
CA PRO A 53 6.94 -34.68 28.33
C PRO A 53 5.53 -34.93 27.75
N ALA A 54 4.88 -35.99 28.21
CA ALA A 54 3.48 -36.23 27.91
C ALA A 54 2.62 -35.01 28.33
N GLY A 55 1.64 -34.68 27.53
CA GLY A 55 0.77 -33.53 27.80
C GLY A 55 -0.07 -33.17 26.58
N ILE A 56 -0.79 -32.07 26.71
CA ILE A 56 -1.59 -31.50 25.63
C ILE A 56 -0.90 -30.19 25.19
N TYR A 57 -0.66 -30.07 23.91
CA TYR A 57 0.13 -28.95 23.34
C TYR A 57 -0.60 -28.23 22.22
N GLU A 58 -0.20 -26.98 22.04
CA GLU A 58 -0.53 -26.17 20.86
C GLU A 58 0.77 -25.81 20.15
N ALA A 59 0.82 -26.02 18.84
CA ALA A 59 1.94 -25.57 18.01
C ALA A 59 1.56 -24.29 17.28
N SER A 60 2.46 -23.33 17.28
CA SER A 60 2.30 -22.06 16.55
C SER A 60 3.55 -21.69 15.78
N ALA A 61 3.37 -21.04 14.66
CA ALA A 61 4.46 -20.50 13.87
C ALA A 61 4.05 -19.16 13.26
N SER A 62 5.03 -18.27 13.13
CA SER A 62 4.87 -16.99 12.47
C SER A 62 6.13 -16.68 11.68
N GLU A 63 5.95 -16.24 10.44
CA GLU A 63 7.06 -15.91 9.54
C GLU A 63 6.75 -14.63 8.78
N LYS A 64 7.78 -13.78 8.63
CA LYS A 64 7.75 -12.61 7.74
C LYS A 64 8.81 -12.79 6.67
N ARG A 65 8.45 -12.57 5.43
CA ARG A 65 9.37 -12.73 4.30
C ARG A 65 9.08 -11.69 3.22
N ALA A 66 10.14 -11.14 2.60
CA ALA A 66 10.02 -10.27 1.44
C ALA A 66 10.36 -11.03 0.16
N SER A 67 9.59 -10.85 -0.90
CA SER A 67 9.83 -11.43 -2.21
C SER A 67 9.14 -10.60 -3.29
N ASN A 68 9.87 -10.26 -4.36
CA ASN A 68 9.35 -9.57 -5.55
C ASN A 68 8.57 -8.27 -5.27
N GLY A 69 9.01 -7.46 -4.29
CA GLY A 69 8.36 -6.21 -3.91
C GLY A 69 7.17 -6.38 -2.97
N TYR A 70 6.92 -7.60 -2.48
CA TYR A 70 5.86 -7.88 -1.51
C TYR A 70 6.43 -8.33 -0.17
N SER A 71 5.72 -7.99 0.90
CA SER A 71 5.90 -8.55 2.24
C SER A 71 4.84 -9.61 2.48
N PHE A 72 5.29 -10.77 2.95
CA PHE A 72 4.41 -11.89 3.29
C PHE A 72 4.44 -12.10 4.80
N ILE A 73 3.27 -12.28 5.38
CA ILE A 73 3.12 -12.73 6.76
C ILE A 73 2.38 -14.05 6.73
N LEU A 74 3.03 -15.08 7.31
CA LEU A 74 2.45 -16.40 7.40
C LEU A 74 2.26 -16.73 8.88
N ASN A 75 1.08 -17.20 9.25
CA ASN A 75 0.74 -17.60 10.60
C ASN A 75 0.02 -18.93 10.58
N GLY A 76 0.29 -19.75 11.58
CA GLY A 76 -0.43 -21.01 11.76
C GLY A 76 -0.49 -21.44 13.20
N VAL A 77 -1.56 -22.10 13.57
CA VAL A 77 -1.79 -22.67 14.90
C VAL A 77 -2.42 -24.05 14.74
N LYS A 78 -1.90 -25.02 15.46
CA LYS A 78 -2.49 -26.36 15.60
C LYS A 78 -2.69 -26.66 17.07
N SER A 79 -3.94 -26.75 17.49
CA SER A 79 -4.33 -27.07 18.87
C SER A 79 -4.60 -28.54 19.05
N GLY A 80 -4.71 -28.99 20.31
CA GLY A 80 -5.15 -30.31 20.66
C GLY A 80 -4.17 -31.45 20.33
N ILE A 81 -2.86 -31.14 20.36
CA ILE A 81 -1.81 -32.13 20.17
C ILE A 81 -1.67 -32.92 21.48
N THR A 82 -2.14 -34.15 21.48
CA THR A 82 -2.13 -34.99 22.67
C THR A 82 -0.96 -35.95 22.61
N VAL A 83 0.05 -35.74 23.44
CA VAL A 83 1.23 -36.61 23.58
C VAL A 83 1.05 -37.50 24.79
N THR A 84 0.84 -38.78 24.53
CA THR A 84 0.66 -39.81 25.54
C THR A 84 1.79 -40.84 25.47
N GLU A 85 1.76 -41.84 26.35
CA GLU A 85 2.75 -42.93 26.36
C GLU A 85 2.78 -43.74 25.05
N THR A 86 1.73 -43.63 24.23
CA THR A 86 1.66 -44.29 22.93
C THR A 86 2.18 -43.44 21.79
N TRP A 87 2.64 -42.23 22.07
CA TRP A 87 3.20 -41.32 21.06
C TRP A 87 4.44 -41.92 20.40
N THR A 88 4.47 -41.95 19.06
CA THR A 88 5.62 -42.48 18.31
C THR A 88 6.44 -41.34 17.73
N GLY A 89 7.78 -41.45 17.76
CA GLY A 89 8.70 -40.41 17.34
C GLY A 89 8.72 -40.11 15.83
N ASP A 90 8.05 -40.94 15.02
CA ASP A 90 7.85 -40.74 13.59
C ASP A 90 6.53 -40.01 13.26
N SER A 91 5.74 -39.67 14.27
CA SER A 91 4.53 -38.87 14.10
C SER A 91 4.88 -37.44 13.74
N VAL A 92 4.19 -36.90 12.73
CA VAL A 92 4.38 -35.52 12.27
C VAL A 92 3.09 -34.75 12.50
N VAL A 93 3.21 -33.59 13.16
CA VAL A 93 2.10 -32.67 13.39
C VAL A 93 2.18 -31.59 12.32
N GLU A 94 1.17 -31.48 11.48
CA GLU A 94 1.10 -30.46 10.45
C GLU A 94 0.48 -29.18 10.99
N VAL A 95 1.16 -28.06 10.79
CA VAL A 95 0.64 -26.71 11.02
C VAL A 95 0.40 -26.05 9.67
N ALA A 96 -0.85 -25.91 9.31
CA ALA A 96 -1.24 -25.20 8.09
C ALA A 96 -1.05 -23.69 8.28
N LEU A 97 -0.25 -23.07 7.41
CA LEU A 97 -0.04 -21.65 7.43
C LEU A 97 -1.10 -20.93 6.60
N THR A 98 -1.57 -19.79 7.12
CA THR A 98 -2.32 -18.82 6.35
C THR A 98 -1.39 -17.70 5.94
N GLU A 99 -1.57 -17.15 4.74
CA GLU A 99 -0.70 -16.14 4.17
C GLU A 99 -1.45 -14.84 3.95
N SER A 100 -0.85 -13.73 4.40
CA SER A 100 -1.25 -12.41 3.95
C SER A 100 -0.08 -11.76 3.20
N LYS A 101 -0.41 -11.04 2.13
CA LYS A 101 0.54 -10.43 1.23
C LYS A 101 0.27 -8.94 1.16
N SER A 102 1.30 -8.11 1.32
CA SER A 102 1.22 -6.67 1.16
C SER A 102 2.44 -6.17 0.39
N GLY A 103 2.31 -5.02 -0.29
CA GLY A 103 3.46 -4.40 -0.94
C GLY A 103 4.48 -3.95 0.12
N GLN A 104 5.78 -4.05 -0.20
CA GLN A 104 6.81 -3.44 0.62
C GLN A 104 6.67 -1.92 0.62
N VAL A 105 6.31 -1.36 -0.53
CA VAL A 105 6.13 0.07 -0.76
C VAL A 105 4.66 0.40 -0.67
N ILE A 106 4.35 1.36 0.18
CA ILE A 106 2.98 1.82 0.44
C ILE A 106 2.85 3.30 0.08
N ILE A 107 1.61 3.72 -0.12
CA ILE A 107 1.25 5.13 -0.24
C ILE A 107 1.23 5.70 1.18
N LYS A 108 2.22 6.54 1.50
CA LYS A 108 2.28 7.23 2.80
C LYS A 108 1.35 8.43 2.82
N GLU A 109 1.36 9.21 1.75
CA GLU A 109 0.60 10.45 1.65
C GLU A 109 0.17 10.69 0.22
N LEU A 110 -1.07 11.14 0.04
CA LEU A 110 -1.61 11.57 -1.24
C LEU A 110 -2.21 12.97 -1.09
N TYR A 111 -1.59 13.95 -1.73
CA TYR A 111 -2.02 15.34 -1.72
C TYR A 111 -2.62 15.70 -3.09
N VAL A 112 -3.93 15.89 -3.14
CA VAL A 112 -4.66 16.13 -4.38
C VAL A 112 -5.68 17.27 -4.29
N GLY A 113 -6.10 17.63 -3.09
CA GLY A 113 -7.21 18.54 -2.86
C GLY A 113 -6.93 20.00 -3.20
N GLY A 114 -5.67 20.37 -3.38
CA GLY A 114 -5.28 21.74 -3.61
C GLY A 114 -5.41 22.64 -2.38
N CYS A 115 -5.20 23.93 -2.58
CA CYS A 115 -5.23 24.92 -1.52
C CYS A 115 -6.00 26.17 -1.95
N GLN A 116 -6.28 27.05 -0.98
CA GLN A 116 -6.81 28.37 -1.26
C GLN A 116 -5.75 29.26 -1.91
N LYS A 117 -6.13 30.03 -2.93
CA LYS A 117 -5.30 31.10 -3.45
C LYS A 117 -5.16 32.22 -2.44
N ASP A 118 -4.01 32.89 -2.42
CA ASP A 118 -3.69 33.90 -1.40
C ASP A 118 -4.66 35.09 -1.38
N ASP A 119 -5.22 35.43 -2.55
CA ASP A 119 -6.19 36.52 -2.71
C ASP A 119 -7.66 36.10 -2.45
N GLY A 120 -7.89 34.84 -2.11
CA GLY A 120 -9.23 34.32 -1.90
C GLY A 120 -10.07 34.13 -3.16
N SER A 121 -9.48 34.27 -4.35
CA SER A 121 -10.19 34.20 -5.63
C SER A 121 -10.59 32.78 -6.07
N GLY A 122 -10.25 31.76 -5.29
CA GLY A 122 -10.56 30.37 -5.61
C GLY A 122 -9.47 29.39 -5.18
N ASN A 123 -9.49 28.24 -5.79
CA ASN A 123 -8.62 27.12 -5.45
C ASN A 123 -7.47 26.95 -6.44
N TYR A 124 -6.33 26.55 -5.93
CA TYR A 124 -5.18 26.12 -6.73
C TYR A 124 -5.05 24.60 -6.61
N GLN A 125 -4.87 23.88 -7.72
CA GLN A 125 -4.91 22.41 -7.74
C GLN A 125 -3.88 21.78 -8.68
N TYR A 126 -2.85 22.52 -9.08
CA TYR A 126 -1.81 21.99 -9.99
C TYR A 126 -0.57 21.48 -9.25
N ASP A 127 -0.72 21.19 -7.95
CA ASP A 127 0.35 20.93 -7.00
C ASP A 127 0.27 19.54 -6.38
N LYS A 128 -0.23 18.55 -7.13
CA LYS A 128 -0.48 17.20 -6.61
C LYS A 128 0.78 16.38 -6.49
N TYR A 129 0.87 15.61 -5.40
CA TYR A 129 1.96 14.67 -5.20
C TYR A 129 1.53 13.44 -4.43
N VAL A 130 2.35 12.40 -4.53
CA VAL A 130 2.29 11.21 -3.71
C VAL A 130 3.65 10.95 -3.06
N ILE A 131 3.65 10.50 -1.82
CA ILE A 131 4.85 10.00 -1.16
C ILE A 131 4.70 8.49 -1.01
N LEU A 132 5.67 7.75 -1.53
CA LEU A 132 5.80 6.33 -1.37
C LEU A 132 6.83 6.05 -0.28
N TYR A 133 6.55 5.05 0.54
CA TYR A 133 7.38 4.69 1.68
C TYR A 133 7.61 3.19 1.69
N ASN A 134 8.86 2.77 1.92
CA ASN A 134 9.16 1.36 2.12
C ASN A 134 8.90 0.98 3.57
N ASN A 135 7.78 0.34 3.80
CA ASN A 135 7.29 -0.06 5.12
C ASN A 135 7.90 -1.36 5.62
N SER A 136 8.79 -1.97 4.85
CA SER A 136 9.43 -3.25 5.19
C SER A 136 10.81 -3.05 5.81
N GLU A 137 11.39 -4.14 6.27
CA GLU A 137 12.74 -4.17 6.88
C GLU A 137 13.83 -4.36 5.84
N GLN A 138 13.50 -4.53 4.57
CA GLN A 138 14.43 -4.79 3.48
C GLN A 138 14.26 -3.76 2.39
N ALA A 139 15.35 -3.48 1.64
CA ALA A 139 15.26 -2.64 0.46
C ALA A 139 14.24 -3.20 -0.52
N ALA A 140 13.47 -2.32 -1.14
CA ALA A 140 12.52 -2.67 -2.17
C ALA A 140 13.05 -2.22 -3.53
N THR A 141 13.15 -3.16 -4.47
CA THR A 141 13.46 -2.86 -5.86
C THR A 141 12.25 -3.22 -6.70
N LEU A 142 11.63 -2.19 -7.28
CA LEU A 142 10.41 -2.32 -8.07
C LEU A 142 10.77 -2.26 -9.54
N GLU A 143 10.51 -3.35 -10.25
CA GLU A 143 10.66 -3.44 -11.71
C GLU A 143 9.32 -3.12 -12.37
N ASN A 144 9.36 -2.48 -13.52
CA ASN A 144 8.15 -2.18 -14.29
C ASN A 144 7.07 -1.49 -13.44
N PHE A 145 7.50 -0.50 -12.67
CA PHE A 145 6.67 0.18 -11.69
C PHE A 145 5.74 1.19 -12.35
N CYS A 146 4.46 1.15 -11.96
CA CYS A 146 3.40 1.92 -12.57
C CYS A 146 2.49 2.63 -11.55
N LEU A 147 1.89 3.73 -12.01
CA LEU A 147 0.83 4.47 -11.31
C LEU A 147 -0.46 4.36 -12.12
N GLY A 148 -1.58 4.16 -11.42
CA GLY A 148 -2.90 4.09 -12.02
C GLY A 148 -3.97 4.84 -11.23
N MET A 149 -5.06 5.18 -11.91
CA MET A 149 -6.27 5.71 -11.29
C MET A 149 -7.48 4.95 -11.80
N VAL A 150 -8.55 4.91 -11.01
CA VAL A 150 -9.77 4.19 -11.37
C VAL A 150 -10.87 5.17 -11.77
N ASN A 151 -11.49 4.94 -12.93
CA ASN A 151 -12.68 5.68 -13.32
C ASN A 151 -13.93 5.20 -12.54
N PRO A 152 -14.94 6.04 -12.36
CA PRO A 152 -15.01 7.43 -12.78
C PRO A 152 -14.11 8.35 -11.97
N TYR A 153 -13.88 9.55 -12.51
CA TYR A 153 -13.02 10.58 -11.94
C TYR A 153 -13.40 10.94 -10.49
N ASN A 154 -14.69 11.14 -10.24
CA ASN A 154 -15.22 11.38 -8.90
C ASN A 154 -16.02 10.19 -8.39
N ALA A 155 -15.90 9.87 -7.11
CA ALA A 155 -16.61 8.77 -6.47
C ALA A 155 -18.14 8.95 -6.44
N ASN A 156 -18.61 10.19 -6.52
CA ASN A 156 -20.04 10.52 -6.54
C ASN A 156 -20.67 10.53 -7.96
N SER A 157 -19.91 10.22 -8.99
CA SER A 157 -20.42 10.09 -10.33
C SER A 157 -21.29 8.83 -10.46
N THR A 158 -22.25 8.85 -11.39
CA THR A 158 -23.02 7.66 -11.72
C THR A 158 -22.09 6.67 -12.43
N ILE A 159 -22.01 5.45 -11.91
CA ILE A 159 -21.16 4.40 -12.46
C ILE A 159 -22.05 3.31 -13.06
N ASN A 160 -21.90 3.04 -14.35
CA ASN A 160 -22.62 1.93 -15.01
C ASN A 160 -22.08 0.55 -14.58
N ASP A 161 -20.91 0.53 -13.92
CA ASP A 161 -20.32 -0.73 -13.44
C ASP A 161 -20.96 -1.24 -12.14
N TYR A 162 -21.85 -0.45 -11.50
CA TYR A 162 -22.64 -0.94 -10.37
C TYR A 162 -23.96 -1.51 -10.88
N LYS A 163 -24.19 -2.80 -10.57
CA LYS A 163 -25.44 -3.51 -10.87
C LYS A 163 -25.99 -4.12 -9.58
N ASP A 164 -27.23 -3.78 -9.26
CA ASP A 164 -27.90 -4.26 -8.05
C ASP A 164 -27.10 -4.01 -6.77
N GLY A 165 -26.45 -2.86 -6.69
CA GLY A 165 -25.61 -2.47 -5.54
C GLY A 165 -24.26 -3.16 -5.46
N VAL A 166 -23.85 -3.89 -6.49
CA VAL A 166 -22.56 -4.58 -6.56
C VAL A 166 -21.73 -4.08 -7.73
N LEU A 167 -20.45 -3.87 -7.47
CA LEU A 167 -19.50 -3.49 -8.51
C LEU A 167 -19.29 -4.66 -9.47
N SER A 168 -19.49 -4.43 -10.79
CA SER A 168 -19.52 -5.52 -11.78
C SER A 168 -18.23 -6.33 -11.88
N TYR A 169 -17.09 -5.71 -11.58
CA TYR A 169 -15.78 -6.39 -11.58
C TYR A 169 -15.31 -6.83 -10.20
N ALA A 170 -16.19 -6.82 -9.19
CA ALA A 170 -15.81 -7.13 -7.81
C ALA A 170 -15.13 -8.50 -7.64
N ASN A 171 -15.49 -9.48 -8.48
CA ASN A 171 -14.99 -10.84 -8.42
C ASN A 171 -14.11 -11.23 -9.62
N ASP A 172 -13.70 -10.27 -10.45
CA ASP A 172 -13.03 -10.57 -11.72
C ASP A 172 -11.50 -10.47 -11.64
N ASN A 173 -10.94 -10.25 -10.46
CA ASN A 173 -9.51 -10.22 -10.18
C ASN A 173 -8.73 -9.16 -11.00
N TYR A 174 -9.34 -8.04 -11.28
CA TYR A 174 -8.66 -6.88 -11.87
C TYR A 174 -9.19 -5.56 -11.31
N ILE A 175 -8.38 -4.52 -11.46
CA ILE A 175 -8.78 -3.12 -11.24
C ILE A 175 -8.63 -2.37 -12.56
N PRO A 176 -9.65 -1.62 -12.99
CA PRO A 176 -9.60 -0.87 -14.25
C PRO A 176 -8.82 0.43 -14.09
N ALA A 177 -7.67 0.52 -14.76
CA ALA A 177 -6.91 1.77 -14.84
C ALA A 177 -7.45 2.66 -15.96
N GLY A 178 -7.92 3.86 -15.61
CA GLY A 178 -8.54 4.79 -16.54
C GLY A 178 -7.57 5.76 -17.20
N CYS A 179 -7.89 6.20 -18.39
CA CYS A 179 -7.18 7.21 -19.20
C CYS A 179 -5.83 6.75 -19.75
N GLY A 180 -5.00 6.17 -18.98
CA GLY A 180 -3.64 5.73 -19.25
C GLY A 180 -2.94 5.34 -17.97
N ILE A 181 -1.70 4.94 -18.08
CA ILE A 181 -0.85 4.63 -16.94
C ILE A 181 0.45 5.45 -17.04
N TRP A 182 1.05 5.70 -15.88
CA TRP A 182 2.41 6.20 -15.79
C TRP A 182 3.34 5.06 -15.40
N TYR A 183 4.54 5.03 -15.96
CA TYR A 183 5.54 4.02 -15.60
C TYR A 183 6.94 4.61 -15.60
N LEU A 184 7.81 4.04 -14.76
CA LEU A 184 9.21 4.39 -14.72
C LEU A 184 9.98 3.41 -15.63
N PRO A 185 10.73 3.90 -16.65
CA PRO A 185 11.45 3.02 -17.60
C PRO A 185 12.66 2.30 -17.01
N ARG A 186 12.84 2.34 -15.71
CA ARG A 186 13.93 1.69 -14.98
C ARG A 186 13.44 1.25 -13.60
N ASN A 187 14.27 0.48 -12.89
CA ASN A 187 13.91 0.04 -11.54
C ASN A 187 13.86 1.21 -10.57
N LEU A 188 12.90 1.16 -9.65
CA LEU A 188 12.77 2.06 -8.51
C LEU A 188 13.23 1.33 -7.27
N THR A 189 14.29 1.81 -6.62
CA THR A 189 14.77 1.25 -5.36
C THR A 189 14.49 2.22 -4.22
N ILE A 190 13.87 1.73 -3.16
CA ILE A 190 13.63 2.49 -1.93
C ILE A 190 14.17 1.66 -0.77
N GLU A 191 15.13 2.21 -0.04
CA GLU A 191 15.69 1.55 1.14
C GLU A 191 14.64 1.39 2.25
N ALA A 192 14.84 0.41 3.12
CA ALA A 192 13.93 0.15 4.23
C ALA A 192 13.71 1.39 5.10
N GLY A 193 12.45 1.73 5.37
CA GLY A 193 12.10 2.90 6.18
C GLY A 193 12.37 4.25 5.51
N LYS A 194 12.60 4.27 4.20
CA LYS A 194 12.82 5.49 3.42
C LYS A 194 11.64 5.75 2.50
N GLN A 195 11.60 6.96 1.95
CA GLN A 195 10.51 7.44 1.10
C GLN A 195 11.03 8.08 -0.19
N VAL A 196 10.15 8.18 -1.16
CA VAL A 196 10.33 9.00 -2.36
C VAL A 196 9.10 9.86 -2.59
N VAL A 197 9.33 11.08 -3.02
CA VAL A 197 8.29 12.03 -3.42
C VAL A 197 8.14 12.00 -4.93
N ILE A 198 6.92 11.81 -5.41
CA ILE A 198 6.59 11.87 -6.84
C ILE A 198 5.65 13.06 -7.07
N ALA A 199 6.10 14.06 -7.79
CA ALA A 199 5.23 15.12 -8.25
C ALA A 199 4.30 14.58 -9.34
N LEU A 200 3.01 14.51 -9.06
CA LEU A 200 2.01 14.02 -10.02
C LEU A 200 1.58 15.11 -11.00
N ASN A 201 1.61 16.35 -10.56
CA ASN A 201 1.41 17.52 -11.41
C ASN A 201 2.34 18.63 -10.93
N GLY A 202 2.90 19.37 -11.88
CA GLY A 202 3.66 20.57 -11.54
C GLY A 202 4.91 20.33 -10.70
N ALA A 203 5.93 19.74 -11.30
CA ALA A 203 7.22 19.50 -10.63
C ALA A 203 8.05 20.77 -10.50
N ILE A 204 7.49 21.77 -9.83
CA ILE A 204 8.04 23.12 -9.63
C ILE A 204 7.75 23.60 -8.21
N ASN A 205 8.30 24.75 -7.84
CA ASN A 205 7.98 25.37 -6.56
C ASN A 205 6.71 26.22 -6.67
N HIS A 206 5.57 25.66 -6.27
CA HIS A 206 4.28 26.34 -6.30
C HIS A 206 4.15 27.43 -5.24
N THR A 207 5.00 27.44 -4.20
CA THR A 207 4.96 28.46 -3.15
C THR A 207 5.38 29.84 -3.66
N LEU A 208 6.05 29.90 -4.81
CA LEU A 208 6.37 31.17 -5.47
C LEU A 208 5.11 31.85 -6.02
N THR A 209 4.05 31.11 -6.29
CA THR A 209 2.78 31.63 -6.79
C THR A 209 1.75 31.75 -5.68
N TYR A 210 1.60 30.73 -4.86
CA TYR A 210 0.62 30.68 -3.77
C TYR A 210 1.27 30.16 -2.49
N SER A 211 1.25 30.95 -1.42
CA SER A 211 1.95 30.64 -0.17
C SER A 211 1.41 29.40 0.55
N ASN A 212 0.15 29.05 0.30
CA ASN A 212 -0.49 27.88 0.91
C ASN A 212 -0.20 26.56 0.15
N SER A 213 0.48 26.62 -0.98
CA SER A 213 0.83 25.47 -1.79
C SER A 213 2.11 24.79 -1.29
N VAL A 214 2.68 23.94 -2.12
CA VAL A 214 3.85 23.11 -1.78
C VAL A 214 4.97 23.35 -2.77
N ASN A 215 6.20 23.09 -2.33
CA ASN A 215 7.37 23.11 -3.19
C ASN A 215 7.63 21.69 -3.70
N LEU A 216 7.41 21.45 -4.99
CA LEU A 216 7.68 20.17 -5.65
C LEU A 216 8.94 20.22 -6.53
N SER A 217 9.72 21.30 -6.46
CA SER A 217 10.95 21.45 -7.25
C SER A 217 12.06 20.48 -6.84
N THR A 218 11.98 19.93 -5.63
CA THR A 218 12.95 18.98 -5.09
C THR A 218 12.37 17.56 -4.94
N ALA A 219 11.24 17.29 -5.58
CA ALA A 219 10.70 15.92 -5.63
C ALA A 219 11.73 14.96 -6.22
N ASP A 220 11.67 13.70 -5.80
CA ASP A 220 12.61 12.68 -6.28
C ASP A 220 12.29 12.26 -7.70
N TYR A 221 11.01 12.20 -8.04
CA TYR A 221 10.45 11.81 -9.33
C TYR A 221 9.32 12.73 -9.71
N CYS A 222 8.98 12.74 -10.99
CA CYS A 222 7.78 13.42 -11.47
C CYS A 222 7.16 12.66 -12.65
N THR A 223 5.88 12.93 -12.92
CA THR A 223 5.23 12.53 -14.15
C THR A 223 5.42 13.64 -15.17
N TYR A 224 5.98 13.32 -16.32
CA TYR A 224 6.17 14.30 -17.40
C TYR A 224 6.28 13.59 -18.74
N ASP A 225 5.27 13.78 -19.60
CA ASP A 225 5.23 13.23 -20.95
C ASP A 225 4.33 14.13 -21.81
N ILE A 226 4.91 15.19 -22.37
CA ILE A 226 4.16 16.20 -23.12
C ILE A 226 3.68 15.71 -24.50
N GLU A 227 4.18 14.59 -24.99
CA GLU A 227 3.69 13.99 -26.23
C GLU A 227 2.31 13.37 -26.02
N ASP A 228 2.10 12.73 -24.86
CA ASP A 228 0.81 12.12 -24.51
C ASP A 228 -0.09 13.07 -23.71
N PHE A 229 0.48 13.85 -22.80
CA PHE A 229 -0.24 14.78 -21.95
C PHE A 229 0.39 16.17 -22.04
N SER A 230 -0.16 16.97 -22.92
CA SER A 230 0.43 18.26 -23.35
C SER A 230 -0.02 19.48 -22.54
N GLN A 231 -0.93 19.31 -21.57
CA GLN A 231 -1.49 20.44 -20.81
C GLN A 231 -0.44 21.05 -19.87
N THR A 232 0.07 22.24 -20.20
CA THR A 232 1.18 22.86 -19.49
C THR A 232 0.84 23.39 -18.09
N ASN A 233 -0.45 23.60 -17.79
CA ASN A 233 -0.86 23.95 -16.43
C ASN A 233 -0.60 22.80 -15.45
N TYR A 234 -0.82 21.57 -15.90
CA TYR A 234 -0.53 20.37 -15.11
C TYR A 234 0.91 19.90 -15.26
N TYR A 235 1.51 20.14 -16.43
CA TYR A 235 2.87 19.66 -16.75
C TYR A 235 3.77 20.79 -17.24
N PRO A 236 4.07 21.77 -16.36
CA PRO A 236 5.14 22.72 -16.66
C PRO A 236 6.47 21.99 -16.75
N THR A 237 7.46 22.58 -17.41
CA THR A 237 8.81 22.01 -17.45
C THR A 237 9.29 21.72 -16.03
N PRO A 238 9.66 20.49 -15.72
CA PRO A 238 10.12 20.12 -14.38
C PRO A 238 11.37 20.92 -13.97
N SER A 239 11.49 21.13 -12.66
CA SER A 239 12.69 21.71 -12.05
C SER A 239 13.94 20.95 -12.50
N GLU A 240 15.03 21.66 -12.75
CA GLU A 240 16.33 21.09 -13.12
C GLU A 240 16.91 20.17 -12.03
N SER A 241 16.46 20.32 -10.79
CA SER A 241 16.87 19.47 -9.67
C SER A 241 16.39 18.03 -9.82
N ILE A 242 15.36 17.78 -10.66
CA ILE A 242 14.83 16.44 -10.88
C ILE A 242 15.50 15.86 -12.13
N PRO A 243 16.31 14.80 -12.00
CA PRO A 243 16.94 14.18 -13.16
C PRO A 243 15.91 13.66 -14.16
N THR A 244 16.17 13.81 -15.45
CA THR A 244 15.27 13.34 -16.51
C THR A 244 15.08 11.82 -16.45
N ALA A 245 16.07 11.08 -15.95
CA ALA A 245 15.96 9.65 -15.71
C ALA A 245 14.92 9.30 -14.63
N ASN A 246 14.48 10.27 -13.84
CA ASN A 246 13.44 10.12 -12.81
C ASN A 246 12.07 10.61 -13.29
N TYR A 247 11.90 10.87 -14.57
CA TYR A 247 10.60 11.16 -15.15
C TYR A 247 9.86 9.87 -15.41
N PHE A 248 8.64 9.77 -14.88
CA PHE A 248 7.68 8.76 -15.34
C PHE A 248 7.21 9.18 -16.72
N THR A 249 7.13 8.21 -17.62
CA THR A 249 6.51 8.38 -18.93
C THR A 249 5.11 7.75 -18.93
N ALA A 250 4.29 8.09 -19.90
CA ALA A 250 2.91 7.65 -19.97
C ALA A 250 2.67 6.68 -21.12
N TYR A 251 1.68 5.82 -20.94
CA TYR A 251 0.98 5.18 -22.05
C TYR A 251 -0.49 5.55 -21.97
N LYS A 252 -0.95 6.32 -22.96
CA LYS A 252 -2.32 6.85 -23.03
C LYS A 252 -3.14 6.00 -23.97
N TYR A 253 -4.28 5.51 -23.51
CA TYR A 253 -5.26 4.80 -24.33
C TYR A 253 -6.64 5.46 -24.29
N GLY A 254 -6.87 6.39 -23.36
CA GLY A 254 -8.07 7.21 -23.29
C GLY A 254 -7.91 8.53 -24.01
N GLN A 255 -8.66 9.54 -23.61
CA GLN A 255 -8.66 10.88 -24.18
C GLN A 255 -8.20 11.92 -23.16
N GLY A 256 -7.97 13.14 -23.64
CA GLY A 256 -7.61 14.29 -22.84
C GLY A 256 -6.15 14.67 -22.98
N THR A 257 -5.81 15.85 -22.45
CA THR A 257 -4.48 16.43 -22.51
C THR A 257 -3.76 16.41 -21.16
N ALA A 258 -4.39 15.84 -20.15
CA ALA A 258 -3.82 15.65 -18.83
C ALA A 258 -4.38 14.38 -18.16
N TRP A 259 -3.53 13.70 -17.44
CA TRP A 259 -3.90 12.60 -16.54
C TRP A 259 -4.02 13.20 -15.15
N VAL A 260 -5.24 13.45 -14.71
CA VAL A 260 -5.50 14.21 -13.48
C VAL A 260 -6.26 13.36 -12.49
N LEU A 261 -5.72 13.25 -11.28
CA LEU A 261 -6.49 12.73 -10.16
C LEU A 261 -7.53 13.77 -9.72
N SER A 262 -8.71 13.30 -9.36
CA SER A 262 -9.73 14.16 -8.78
C SER A 262 -9.17 14.90 -7.56
N ASN A 263 -9.44 16.19 -7.47
CA ASN A 263 -9.10 16.97 -6.29
C ASN A 263 -10.10 16.78 -5.13
N GLN A 264 -11.11 15.96 -5.32
CA GLN A 264 -12.15 15.69 -4.33
C GLN A 264 -12.18 14.22 -3.88
N SER A 265 -12.15 13.30 -4.83
CA SER A 265 -12.39 11.89 -4.54
C SER A 265 -11.68 10.95 -5.53
N PRO A 266 -10.35 10.92 -5.54
CA PRO A 266 -9.62 10.01 -6.41
C PRO A 266 -9.66 8.57 -5.87
N ALA A 267 -9.49 7.61 -6.77
CA ALA A 267 -9.05 6.27 -6.44
C ALA A 267 -7.71 6.06 -7.15
N PHE A 268 -6.65 5.91 -6.36
CA PHE A 268 -5.26 5.87 -6.83
C PHE A 268 -4.60 4.57 -6.39
N PHE A 269 -3.77 4.00 -7.25
CA PHE A 269 -3.04 2.78 -6.92
C PHE A 269 -1.68 2.73 -7.59
N ILE A 270 -0.81 1.92 -7.01
CA ILE A 270 0.53 1.62 -7.53
C ILE A 270 0.62 0.13 -7.82
N PHE A 271 1.32 -0.24 -8.89
CA PHE A 271 1.43 -1.64 -9.31
C PHE A 271 2.70 -1.89 -10.12
N SER A 272 2.98 -3.16 -10.35
CA SER A 272 4.07 -3.62 -11.23
C SER A 272 3.51 -4.57 -12.28
N THR A 273 3.97 -4.43 -13.51
CA THR A 273 3.58 -5.36 -14.59
C THR A 273 4.41 -6.64 -14.61
N HIS A 274 5.35 -6.80 -13.67
CA HIS A 274 6.21 -7.99 -13.52
C HIS A 274 6.98 -8.35 -14.79
N ASP A 275 6.64 -9.47 -15.43
CA ASP A 275 7.41 -10.02 -16.54
C ASP A 275 7.12 -9.35 -17.89
N VAL A 276 6.10 -8.50 -17.98
CA VAL A 276 5.77 -7.72 -19.18
C VAL A 276 6.17 -6.27 -18.97
N THR A 277 6.64 -5.61 -20.02
CA THR A 277 6.86 -4.18 -19.90
C THR A 277 5.52 -3.43 -19.78
N PRO A 278 5.50 -2.28 -19.09
CA PRO A 278 4.28 -1.45 -19.00
C PRO A 278 3.70 -1.08 -20.37
N GLU A 279 4.55 -0.79 -21.35
CA GLU A 279 4.11 -0.45 -22.70
C GLU A 279 3.41 -1.63 -23.39
N VAL A 280 3.95 -2.82 -23.29
CA VAL A 280 3.36 -4.03 -23.87
C VAL A 280 2.01 -4.32 -23.20
N PHE A 281 1.95 -4.22 -21.89
CA PHE A 281 0.71 -4.39 -21.14
C PHE A 281 -0.34 -3.37 -21.54
N ALA A 282 0.00 -2.07 -21.48
CA ALA A 282 -0.95 -0.98 -21.72
C ALA A 282 -1.43 -0.91 -23.17
N SER A 283 -0.62 -1.35 -24.12
CA SER A 283 -0.99 -1.40 -25.54
C SER A 283 -1.83 -2.61 -25.92
N ASN A 284 -1.95 -3.60 -25.04
CA ASN A 284 -2.71 -4.81 -25.36
C ASN A 284 -4.21 -4.55 -25.27
N THR A 285 -4.83 -4.44 -26.42
CA THR A 285 -6.26 -4.11 -26.55
C THR A 285 -7.20 -5.20 -26.00
N ASP A 286 -6.68 -6.42 -25.77
CA ASP A 286 -7.47 -7.50 -25.17
C ASP A 286 -7.87 -7.17 -23.72
N TYR A 287 -7.12 -6.30 -23.03
CA TYR A 287 -7.42 -5.85 -21.69
C TYR A 287 -8.20 -4.53 -21.63
N HIS A 288 -8.43 -3.88 -22.79
CA HIS A 288 -9.13 -2.60 -22.82
C HIS A 288 -10.64 -2.79 -22.78
N TYR A 289 -11.31 -1.87 -22.11
CA TYR A 289 -12.76 -1.76 -22.15
C TYR A 289 -13.19 -0.34 -21.75
N THR A 290 -14.48 -0.05 -21.92
CA THR A 290 -15.05 1.24 -21.51
C THR A 290 -15.90 1.03 -20.27
N ALA A 291 -15.44 1.59 -19.13
CA ALA A 291 -16.00 1.29 -17.81
C ALA A 291 -17.39 1.91 -17.62
N ASP A 292 -17.56 3.19 -17.91
CA ASP A 292 -18.77 3.94 -17.55
C ASP A 292 -19.71 4.16 -18.73
N LYS A 293 -19.18 4.38 -19.93
CA LYS A 293 -19.98 4.58 -21.15
C LYS A 293 -19.37 3.82 -22.31
N GLU A 294 -20.04 2.77 -22.72
CA GLU A 294 -19.59 1.91 -23.80
C GLU A 294 -19.25 2.72 -25.06
N GLY A 295 -18.08 2.43 -25.63
CA GLY A 295 -17.60 3.06 -26.86
C GLY A 295 -17.04 4.47 -26.69
N ASN A 296 -17.12 5.08 -25.52
CA ASN A 296 -16.58 6.42 -25.29
C ASN A 296 -15.11 6.33 -24.81
N ALA A 297 -14.18 6.79 -25.65
CA ALA A 297 -12.75 6.71 -25.35
C ALA A 297 -12.33 7.47 -24.08
N VAL A 298 -13.10 8.47 -23.64
CA VAL A 298 -12.85 9.18 -22.36
C VAL A 298 -12.87 8.23 -21.18
N TYR A 299 -13.70 7.18 -21.23
CA TYR A 299 -13.87 6.20 -20.17
C TYR A 299 -13.10 4.91 -20.41
N ARG A 300 -12.20 4.88 -21.39
CA ARG A 300 -11.42 3.69 -21.69
C ARG A 300 -10.47 3.35 -20.55
N CYS A 301 -10.48 2.08 -20.17
CA CYS A 301 -9.67 1.51 -19.10
C CYS A 301 -8.86 0.33 -19.61
N THR A 302 -7.80 -0.03 -18.88
CA THR A 302 -7.13 -1.30 -19.03
C THR A 302 -7.23 -2.10 -17.73
N LYS A 303 -7.40 -3.43 -17.85
CA LYS A 303 -7.58 -4.32 -16.70
C LYS A 303 -6.24 -4.67 -16.08
N VAL A 304 -5.96 -4.08 -14.91
CA VAL A 304 -4.76 -4.40 -14.14
C VAL A 304 -5.05 -5.59 -13.23
N PRO A 305 -4.33 -6.71 -13.36
CA PRO A 305 -4.54 -7.84 -12.45
C PRO A 305 -4.42 -7.43 -10.99
N THR A 306 -5.34 -7.90 -10.17
CA THR A 306 -5.39 -7.56 -8.73
C THR A 306 -4.09 -7.89 -8.00
N ASP A 307 -3.45 -9.01 -8.33
CA ASP A 307 -2.20 -9.45 -7.72
C ASP A 307 -0.97 -8.64 -8.15
N TRP A 308 -1.10 -7.75 -9.15
CA TRP A 308 -0.05 -6.79 -9.51
C TRP A 308 -0.04 -5.55 -8.62
N ILE A 309 -1.13 -5.28 -7.91
CA ILE A 309 -1.29 -4.05 -7.13
C ILE A 309 -0.50 -4.14 -5.84
N LEU A 310 0.35 -3.14 -5.62
CA LEU A 310 1.20 -3.04 -4.44
C LEU A 310 0.50 -2.31 -3.30
N ASP A 311 -0.25 -1.26 -3.60
CA ASP A 311 -1.03 -0.49 -2.65
C ASP A 311 -2.05 0.40 -3.36
N ALA A 312 -3.07 0.84 -2.65
CA ALA A 312 -4.12 1.68 -3.19
C ALA A 312 -4.77 2.53 -2.10
N VAL A 313 -5.44 3.59 -2.52
CA VAL A 313 -6.23 4.44 -1.64
C VAL A 313 -7.50 4.93 -2.35
N GLU A 314 -8.63 4.78 -1.67
CA GLU A 314 -9.92 5.33 -2.10
C GLU A 314 -10.25 6.56 -1.27
N VAL A 315 -10.48 7.68 -1.92
CA VAL A 315 -10.83 8.95 -1.28
C VAL A 315 -12.24 9.33 -1.66
N PHE A 316 -13.07 9.67 -0.67
CA PHE A 316 -14.41 10.22 -0.87
C PHE A 316 -14.43 11.69 -0.46
N SER A 317 -15.21 12.49 -1.19
CA SER A 317 -15.40 13.89 -0.86
C SER A 317 -16.33 14.04 0.35
N GLN A 318 -15.95 14.85 1.32
CA GLN A 318 -16.83 15.16 2.47
C GLN A 318 -18.18 15.73 1.99
N ALA A 319 -18.15 16.62 1.02
CA ALA A 319 -19.36 17.28 0.51
C ALA A 319 -20.30 16.32 -0.25
N GLN A 320 -19.77 15.22 -0.78
CA GLN A 320 -20.50 14.26 -1.59
C GLN A 320 -20.53 12.85 -1.00
N LEU A 321 -20.27 12.74 0.30
CA LEU A 321 -20.09 11.44 0.96
C LEU A 321 -21.27 10.49 0.76
N ALA A 322 -22.49 11.00 0.92
CA ALA A 322 -23.71 10.18 0.80
C ALA A 322 -23.96 9.61 -0.59
N LYS A 323 -23.36 10.21 -1.62
CA LYS A 323 -23.54 9.80 -3.02
C LYS A 323 -22.34 9.03 -3.56
N SER A 324 -21.29 8.89 -2.77
CA SER A 324 -20.02 8.29 -3.20
C SER A 324 -20.10 6.77 -3.20
N GLN A 325 -19.46 6.16 -4.19
CA GLN A 325 -19.40 4.71 -4.38
C GLN A 325 -17.97 4.25 -4.55
N LYS A 326 -17.67 3.06 -4.05
CA LYS A 326 -16.36 2.43 -4.16
C LYS A 326 -16.03 2.06 -5.61
N ARG A 327 -14.77 2.29 -5.99
CA ARG A 327 -14.21 1.85 -7.29
C ARG A 327 -13.13 0.79 -7.11
N LEU A 328 -12.45 0.79 -5.95
CA LEU A 328 -11.54 -0.28 -5.57
C LEU A 328 -12.32 -1.42 -4.93
N THR A 329 -11.95 -2.65 -5.30
CA THR A 329 -12.60 -3.84 -4.74
C THR A 329 -12.17 -4.08 -3.30
N PRO A 330 -12.98 -4.76 -2.47
CA PRO A 330 -12.64 -4.98 -1.05
C PRO A 330 -11.32 -5.68 -0.80
N ALA A 331 -10.87 -6.55 -1.72
CA ALA A 331 -9.58 -7.22 -1.59
C ALA A 331 -8.40 -6.24 -1.66
N ILE A 332 -8.56 -5.14 -2.39
CA ILE A 332 -7.53 -4.10 -2.55
C ILE A 332 -7.71 -3.00 -1.50
N ASP A 333 -8.93 -2.52 -1.35
CA ASP A 333 -9.26 -1.48 -0.36
C ASP A 333 -10.72 -1.65 0.08
N ALA A 334 -10.92 -2.13 1.29
CA ALA A 334 -12.26 -2.38 1.83
C ALA A 334 -12.97 -1.11 2.34
N GLY A 335 -12.26 0.00 2.41
CA GLY A 335 -12.78 1.24 2.95
C GLY A 335 -12.51 2.46 2.08
N TYR A 336 -12.64 3.61 2.68
CA TYR A 336 -12.34 4.90 2.07
C TYR A 336 -11.91 5.90 3.14
N THR A 337 -11.09 6.88 2.75
CA THR A 337 -10.78 8.04 3.58
C THR A 337 -11.49 9.27 3.04
N VAL A 338 -11.81 10.22 3.90
CA VAL A 338 -12.63 11.39 3.53
C VAL A 338 -11.75 12.62 3.40
N LEU A 339 -11.99 13.41 2.36
CA LEU A 339 -11.26 14.64 2.07
C LEU A 339 -12.20 15.83 1.96
N THR A 340 -11.84 16.93 2.63
CA THR A 340 -12.37 18.26 2.38
C THR A 340 -11.40 18.98 1.44
N ASN A 341 -11.80 19.19 0.19
CA ASN A 341 -10.89 19.73 -0.84
C ASN A 341 -10.64 21.24 -0.68
N ALA A 342 -9.61 21.73 -1.33
CA ALA A 342 -9.25 23.14 -1.44
C ALA A 342 -8.84 23.83 -0.12
N GLN A 343 -8.49 23.07 0.89
CA GLN A 343 -8.07 23.56 2.21
C GLN A 343 -6.58 23.34 2.49
N GLY A 344 -5.85 22.78 1.55
CA GLY A 344 -4.47 22.36 1.76
C GLY A 344 -4.34 21.09 2.59
N TYR A 345 -5.42 20.38 2.80
CA TYR A 345 -5.43 19.11 3.53
C TYR A 345 -4.88 17.98 2.65
N THR A 346 -4.37 16.97 3.31
CA THR A 346 -3.79 15.80 2.64
C THR A 346 -4.32 14.50 3.25
N SER A 347 -4.33 13.43 2.48
CA SER A 347 -4.61 12.08 2.99
C SER A 347 -3.29 11.45 3.43
N TYR A 348 -3.15 11.22 4.73
CA TYR A 348 -1.91 10.75 5.33
C TYR A 348 -2.15 9.43 6.06
N ARG A 349 -1.23 8.47 5.89
CA ARG A 349 -1.39 7.14 6.45
C ARG A 349 -1.17 7.13 7.96
N ASN A 350 -1.99 6.38 8.67
CA ASN A 350 -1.90 6.19 10.11
C ASN A 350 -0.69 5.33 10.48
N VAL A 351 -0.12 5.60 11.63
CA VAL A 351 0.98 4.83 12.19
C VAL A 351 0.44 3.56 12.85
N ASP A 352 1.11 2.43 12.61
CA ASP A 352 0.92 1.23 13.41
C ASP A 352 1.70 1.42 14.72
N LYS A 353 0.98 1.78 15.77
CA LYS A 353 1.57 2.11 17.08
C LYS A 353 2.37 0.95 17.66
N GLN A 354 1.75 -0.23 17.70
CA GLN A 354 2.37 -1.41 18.28
C GLN A 354 3.66 -1.79 17.53
N ALA A 355 3.59 -1.86 16.21
CA ALA A 355 4.74 -2.22 15.40
C ALA A 355 5.84 -1.16 15.49
N THR A 356 5.51 0.11 15.51
CA THR A 356 6.45 1.22 15.60
C THR A 356 7.15 1.26 16.96
N GLU A 357 6.41 1.07 18.04
CA GLU A 357 6.98 1.01 19.40
C GLU A 357 7.88 -0.21 19.61
N ALA A 358 7.62 -1.28 18.86
CA ALA A 358 8.43 -2.50 18.93
C ALA A 358 9.74 -2.42 18.12
N VAL A 359 9.93 -1.39 17.29
CA VAL A 359 11.18 -1.23 16.54
C VAL A 359 12.34 -0.94 17.49
N GLU A 360 13.37 -1.78 17.42
CA GLU A 360 14.60 -1.55 18.16
C GLU A 360 15.23 -0.22 17.73
N GLY A 361 15.64 0.58 18.71
CA GLY A 361 16.23 1.89 18.46
C GLY A 361 15.25 3.06 18.45
N ASN A 362 13.94 2.84 18.52
CA ASN A 362 12.95 3.92 18.55
C ASN A 362 12.76 4.56 19.94
N SER A 363 13.28 3.92 21.00
CA SER A 363 13.13 4.44 22.36
C SER A 363 13.66 5.89 22.45
N GLY A 364 12.82 6.79 22.96
CA GLY A 364 13.14 8.20 23.12
C GLY A 364 13.09 9.03 21.83
N LYS A 365 12.73 8.44 20.70
CA LYS A 365 12.67 9.14 19.41
C LYS A 365 11.24 9.42 18.93
N LEU A 366 10.25 8.73 19.49
CA LEU A 366 8.85 8.87 19.08
C LEU A 366 8.23 10.11 19.73
N VAL A 367 7.50 10.87 18.94
CA VAL A 367 6.74 12.06 19.37
C VAL A 367 5.27 11.71 19.40
N TYR A 368 4.65 11.84 20.57
CA TYR A 368 3.25 11.43 20.81
C TYR A 368 2.24 12.59 20.80
N SER A 369 2.67 13.78 20.43
CA SER A 369 1.84 14.99 20.45
C SER A 369 1.25 15.33 19.08
N TYR A 370 0.77 14.33 18.34
CA TYR A 370 0.19 14.54 17.03
C TYR A 370 -1.07 15.40 17.09
N ASN A 371 -1.06 16.53 16.38
CA ASN A 371 -2.17 17.50 16.37
C ASN A 371 -2.53 18.01 14.95
N TYR A 372 -2.11 17.32 13.91
CA TYR A 372 -2.39 17.71 12.53
C TYR A 372 -3.67 17.10 11.95
N GLY A 373 -4.38 16.27 12.69
CA GLY A 373 -5.69 15.76 12.29
C GLY A 373 -6.75 16.86 12.22
N THR A 374 -7.84 16.58 11.52
CA THR A 374 -9.02 17.43 11.48
C THR A 374 -10.11 16.87 12.42
N ASP A 375 -11.19 17.64 12.65
CA ASP A 375 -12.31 17.17 13.48
C ASP A 375 -12.88 15.85 12.92
N GLY A 376 -12.88 14.82 13.75
CA GLY A 376 -13.36 13.49 13.38
C GLY A 376 -12.43 12.68 12.47
N SER A 377 -11.23 13.18 12.17
CA SER A 377 -10.25 12.46 11.34
C SER A 377 -8.85 12.74 11.85
N THR A 378 -8.25 11.78 12.51
CA THR A 378 -6.89 11.88 13.05
C THR A 378 -6.21 10.51 13.07
N ASP A 379 -4.92 10.51 13.32
CA ASP A 379 -4.17 9.28 13.54
C ASP A 379 -4.47 8.73 14.94
N PRO A 380 -5.10 7.54 15.04
CA PRO A 380 -5.44 6.98 16.35
C PRO A 380 -4.22 6.63 17.21
N SER A 381 -3.04 6.48 16.60
CA SER A 381 -1.81 6.18 17.34
C SER A 381 -1.35 7.34 18.24
N GLY A 382 -1.74 8.57 17.91
CA GLY A 382 -1.23 9.77 18.57
C GLY A 382 0.22 10.10 18.25
N ILE A 383 0.89 9.27 17.45
CA ILE A 383 2.30 9.47 17.07
C ILE A 383 2.37 10.48 15.93
N ASP A 384 3.19 11.49 16.12
CA ASP A 384 3.58 12.41 15.07
C ASP A 384 4.69 11.77 14.24
N ALA A 385 4.31 11.16 13.12
CA ALA A 385 5.23 10.41 12.28
C ALA A 385 6.35 11.31 11.73
N GLU A 386 6.02 12.48 11.21
CA GLU A 386 7.02 13.37 10.60
C GLU A 386 8.02 13.90 11.64
N ALA A 387 7.54 14.30 12.81
CA ALA A 387 8.42 14.72 13.91
C ALA A 387 9.30 13.57 14.41
N SER A 388 8.73 12.37 14.49
CA SER A 388 9.48 11.18 14.90
C SER A 388 10.57 10.79 13.89
N LEU A 389 10.25 10.86 12.59
CA LEU A 389 11.23 10.61 11.52
C LEU A 389 12.39 11.61 11.58
N LYS A 390 12.11 12.89 11.86
CA LYS A 390 13.15 13.90 12.06
C LYS A 390 14.07 13.60 13.26
N ASN A 391 13.56 12.91 14.26
CA ASN A 391 14.35 12.45 15.42
C ASN A 391 15.13 11.16 15.13
N GLY A 392 15.02 10.62 13.92
CA GLY A 392 15.70 9.39 13.55
C GLY A 392 14.94 8.11 13.92
N ALA A 393 13.66 8.20 14.28
CA ALA A 393 12.81 7.04 14.48
C ALA A 393 12.49 6.36 13.15
N ARG A 394 12.23 5.07 13.22
CA ARG A 394 11.66 4.32 12.12
C ARG A 394 10.16 4.18 12.34
N ILE A 395 9.36 4.63 11.38
CA ILE A 395 7.91 4.51 11.44
C ILE A 395 7.47 3.27 10.67
N ILE A 396 6.58 2.50 11.27
CA ILE A 396 5.82 1.45 10.60
C ILE A 396 4.40 1.98 10.44
N TYR A 397 3.95 2.13 9.20
CA TYR A 397 2.61 2.60 8.91
C TYR A 397 1.63 1.44 8.90
N GLN A 398 0.38 1.73 9.23
CA GLN A 398 -0.69 0.74 9.21
C GLN A 398 -1.12 0.45 7.77
N ASP A 399 -1.17 -0.82 7.43
CA ASP A 399 -1.66 -1.29 6.13
C ASP A 399 -2.56 -2.51 6.35
N THR A 400 -3.86 -2.26 6.35
CA THR A 400 -4.90 -3.29 6.52
C THR A 400 -5.71 -3.49 5.26
N ASN A 401 -5.31 -2.88 4.15
CA ASN A 401 -6.08 -2.82 2.90
C ASN A 401 -7.48 -2.23 3.12
N ASN A 402 -7.55 -1.23 3.98
CA ASN A 402 -8.79 -0.54 4.31
C ASN A 402 -8.48 0.92 4.62
N SER A 403 -8.76 1.80 3.67
CA SER A 403 -8.45 3.23 3.81
C SER A 403 -9.14 3.89 4.99
N THR A 404 -10.30 3.38 5.44
CA THR A 404 -10.98 3.89 6.64
C THR A 404 -10.11 3.74 7.88
N ASN A 405 -9.42 2.60 7.99
CA ASN A 405 -8.54 2.31 9.13
C ASN A 405 -7.13 2.86 8.95
N ASP A 406 -6.69 3.01 7.69
CA ASP A 406 -5.29 3.23 7.37
C ASP A 406 -4.94 4.69 7.12
N PHE A 407 -5.93 5.55 6.84
CA PHE A 407 -5.70 6.95 6.51
C PHE A 407 -6.53 7.89 7.37
N HIS A 408 -6.05 9.12 7.48
CA HIS A 408 -6.80 10.25 8.04
C HIS A 408 -6.55 11.50 7.19
N GLN A 409 -7.37 12.52 7.40
CA GLN A 409 -7.18 13.83 6.81
C GLN A 409 -6.23 14.65 7.69
N ARG A 410 -5.12 15.10 7.12
CA ARG A 410 -4.11 15.92 7.79
C ARG A 410 -4.28 17.37 7.35
N LYS A 411 -4.24 18.30 8.30
CA LYS A 411 -4.47 19.74 8.05
C LYS A 411 -3.47 20.38 7.12
N GLN A 412 -2.31 19.77 6.95
CA GLN A 412 -1.21 20.34 6.20
C GLN A 412 -0.46 19.24 5.44
N ALA A 413 -0.16 19.50 4.18
CA ALA A 413 0.76 18.67 3.41
C ALA A 413 2.09 18.53 4.16
N SER A 414 2.64 17.32 4.28
CA SER A 414 3.87 17.10 5.05
C SER A 414 5.07 17.83 4.47
N LEU A 415 5.07 18.11 3.17
CA LEU A 415 6.12 18.88 2.51
C LEU A 415 6.17 20.37 2.94
N ARG A 416 5.17 20.82 3.69
CA ARG A 416 5.13 22.17 4.27
C ARG A 416 5.64 22.21 5.71
N ASP A 417 5.93 21.10 6.30
CA ASP A 417 6.43 21.03 7.69
C ASP A 417 7.80 21.69 7.86
#